data_e9ee01a8834dfd924533b33a421d7c46
#
_entry.id   e9ee01a8834dfd924533b33a421d7c46
#
_cell.length_a   1.000
_cell.length_b   1.000
_cell.length_c   1.000
_cell.angle_alpha   90.00
_cell.angle_beta   90.00
_cell.angle_gamma   90.00
#
_symmetry.space_group_name_H-M   'P 1'
#
loop_
_entity.id
_entity.type
_entity.pdbx_description
1 polymer ?
#
loop_
_entity_poly.entity_id
_entity_poly.type
_entity_poly.pdbx_seq_one_letter_code
_entity_poly.pdbx_strand_id
1 'polypeptide(L)'
;MTALLLHGLGADRRQPLELLAPPLLGVEGPELRLLATDARAHGYSTRIGEPGDFALDRLAEEAVADALALDPGLAERPVTLLGISMGAALALRIALRGLLPVDRAVFVRPSFDDTPYPEHLRPFPVIGQLLHDRGPAAVEDFRESWHYRSVQHRSLAGARALLSQFGSPRAAERAVRLVEVPRDRAFSGDAELAGVPEAGIRSLVVAAERDPVHPLELGERWAAGLRAELVVAPPREDGIPALSARIREGVARWLEANPPRR
;
A
#
# COMPACT_ATOMS: atom_id res chain seq x y z
N MET A 1 6.84 -20.94 6.89
CA MET A 1 6.70 -19.89 5.86
C MET A 1 6.41 -18.54 6.52
N THR A 2 6.79 -17.43 5.88
CA THR A 2 6.58 -16.09 6.44
C THR A 2 5.94 -15.18 5.41
N ALA A 3 4.96 -14.37 5.83
CA ALA A 3 4.38 -13.31 5.03
C ALA A 3 4.67 -11.94 5.69
N LEU A 4 5.14 -10.99 4.90
CA LEU A 4 5.34 -9.59 5.30
C LEU A 4 4.24 -8.73 4.70
N LEU A 5 3.54 -7.99 5.56
CA LEU A 5 2.37 -7.18 5.22
C LEU A 5 2.68 -5.70 5.42
N LEU A 6 2.41 -4.88 4.39
CA LEU A 6 2.72 -3.45 4.35
C LEU A 6 1.44 -2.62 4.14
N HIS A 7 1.25 -1.62 4.98
CA HIS A 7 0.04 -0.77 5.02
C HIS A 7 0.10 0.42 4.04
N GLY A 8 -1.05 1.04 3.79
CA GLY A 8 -1.20 2.23 2.96
C GLY A 8 -0.84 3.54 3.68
N LEU A 9 -0.68 4.62 2.91
CA LEU A 9 -0.41 5.96 3.42
C LEU A 9 -1.51 6.42 4.38
N GLY A 10 -1.11 6.85 5.57
CA GLY A 10 -2.02 7.30 6.62
C GLY A 10 -2.73 6.18 7.41
N ALA A 11 -2.48 4.91 7.07
CA ALA A 11 -2.94 3.75 7.83
C ALA A 11 -1.88 3.25 8.83
N ASP A 12 -2.06 2.07 9.36
CA ASP A 12 -1.09 1.35 10.19
C ASP A 12 -1.15 -0.17 9.92
N ARG A 13 -0.30 -0.95 10.58
CA ARG A 13 -0.19 -2.41 10.42
C ARG A 13 -1.49 -3.18 10.63
N ARG A 14 -2.49 -2.62 11.31
CA ARG A 14 -3.80 -3.28 11.47
C ARG A 14 -4.52 -3.40 10.14
N GLN A 15 -4.39 -2.40 9.26
CA GLN A 15 -5.04 -2.41 7.94
C GLN A 15 -4.71 -3.69 7.13
N PRO A 16 -3.46 -4.04 6.84
CA PRO A 16 -3.17 -5.26 6.10
C PRO A 16 -3.42 -6.52 6.93
N LEU A 17 -3.24 -6.50 8.25
CA LEU A 17 -3.60 -7.64 9.09
C LEU A 17 -5.10 -7.95 9.04
N GLU A 18 -5.96 -6.96 9.17
CA GLU A 18 -7.41 -7.14 9.09
C GLU A 18 -7.87 -7.61 7.70
N LEU A 19 -7.29 -7.05 6.64
CA LEU A 19 -7.72 -7.36 5.27
C LEU A 19 -7.13 -8.67 4.74
N LEU A 20 -5.83 -8.91 4.95
CA LEU A 20 -5.07 -9.93 4.24
C LEU A 20 -4.67 -11.13 5.10
N ALA A 21 -4.65 -11.02 6.44
CA ALA A 21 -4.36 -12.20 7.28
C ALA A 21 -5.42 -13.31 7.16
N PRO A 22 -6.74 -13.02 7.08
CA PRO A 22 -7.73 -14.10 6.93
C PRO A 22 -7.51 -15.00 5.71
N PRO A 23 -7.35 -14.50 4.46
CA PRO A 23 -7.08 -15.36 3.31
C PRO A 23 -5.73 -16.09 3.40
N LEU A 24 -4.70 -15.45 3.95
CA LEU A 24 -3.40 -16.06 4.15
C LEU A 24 -3.48 -17.25 5.12
N LEU A 25 -4.08 -17.06 6.29
CA LEU A 25 -4.22 -18.12 7.29
C LEU A 25 -5.17 -19.23 6.83
N GLY A 26 -6.19 -18.88 6.05
CA GLY A 26 -7.12 -19.86 5.48
C GLY A 26 -6.46 -20.82 4.50
N VAL A 27 -5.49 -20.35 3.71
CA VAL A 27 -4.80 -21.16 2.68
C VAL A 27 -3.54 -21.82 3.25
N GLU A 28 -2.72 -21.08 3.97
CA GLU A 28 -1.39 -21.53 4.42
C GLU A 28 -1.41 -22.19 5.80
N GLY A 29 -2.51 -22.08 6.51
CA GLY A 29 -2.69 -22.63 7.85
C GLY A 29 -2.11 -21.80 8.98
N PRO A 30 -2.34 -22.25 10.23
CA PRO A 30 -1.99 -21.48 11.44
C PRO A 30 -0.49 -21.37 11.70
N GLU A 31 0.33 -22.19 11.09
CA GLU A 31 1.80 -22.15 11.22
C GLU A 31 2.44 -21.04 10.38
N LEU A 32 1.66 -20.32 9.56
CA LEU A 32 2.15 -19.16 8.83
C LEU A 32 2.54 -18.03 9.79
N ARG A 33 3.79 -17.60 9.69
CA ARG A 33 4.27 -16.43 10.43
C ARG A 33 3.87 -15.15 9.70
N LEU A 34 3.07 -14.32 10.34
CA LEU A 34 2.66 -13.01 9.82
C LEU A 34 3.51 -11.91 10.47
N LEU A 35 4.16 -11.11 9.66
CA LEU A 35 4.88 -9.91 10.07
C LEU A 35 4.18 -8.69 9.46
N ALA A 36 3.97 -7.66 10.27
CA ALA A 36 3.43 -6.38 9.81
C ALA A 36 4.11 -5.26 10.57
N THR A 37 4.69 -4.32 9.86
CA THR A 37 5.45 -3.19 10.41
C THR A 37 4.71 -1.88 10.19
N ASP A 38 4.94 -0.89 11.05
CA ASP A 38 4.46 0.47 10.86
C ASP A 38 5.58 1.31 10.25
N ALA A 39 5.38 1.80 9.03
CA ALA A 39 6.32 2.72 8.39
C ALA A 39 6.52 3.97 9.26
N ARG A 40 7.62 4.68 9.02
CA ARG A 40 7.91 5.96 9.69
C ARG A 40 6.70 6.92 9.62
N ALA A 41 6.45 7.68 10.68
CA ALA A 41 5.30 8.57 10.87
C ALA A 41 3.91 7.89 10.81
N HIS A 42 3.83 6.54 10.93
CA HIS A 42 2.57 5.79 10.94
C HIS A 42 2.43 4.94 12.22
N GLY A 43 1.20 4.59 12.55
CA GLY A 43 0.86 3.62 13.59
C GLY A 43 1.62 3.83 14.91
N TYR A 44 2.33 2.80 15.35
CA TYR A 44 3.14 2.80 16.57
C TYR A 44 4.61 3.18 16.31
N SER A 45 4.99 3.51 15.06
CA SER A 45 6.35 3.99 14.79
C SER A 45 6.62 5.29 15.58
N THR A 46 7.74 5.30 16.28
CA THR A 46 8.23 6.49 17.00
C THR A 46 9.08 7.40 16.10
N ARG A 47 9.49 6.91 14.92
CA ARG A 47 10.22 7.68 13.91
C ARG A 47 9.26 8.62 13.21
N ILE A 48 9.49 9.93 13.27
CA ILE A 48 8.76 10.92 12.49
C ILE A 48 9.49 11.15 11.17
N GLY A 49 10.66 11.76 11.18
CA GLY A 49 11.53 11.96 10.03
C GLY A 49 11.45 13.34 9.41
N GLU A 50 12.44 13.60 8.57
CA GLU A 50 12.60 14.79 7.75
C GLU A 50 12.20 14.48 6.30
N PRO A 51 11.98 15.47 5.42
CA PRO A 51 11.52 15.25 4.05
C PRO A 51 12.25 14.14 3.28
N GLY A 52 13.58 14.10 3.31
CA GLY A 52 14.37 13.08 2.59
C GLY A 52 14.22 11.64 3.10
N ASP A 53 13.62 11.44 4.26
CA ASP A 53 13.40 10.11 4.82
C ASP A 53 12.20 9.36 4.21
N PHE A 54 11.38 10.04 3.40
CA PHE A 54 10.12 9.50 2.87
C PHE A 54 10.22 8.98 1.43
N ALA A 55 11.42 8.89 0.87
CA ALA A 55 11.62 8.19 -0.39
C ALA A 55 11.18 6.72 -0.25
N LEU A 56 10.47 6.19 -1.25
CA LEU A 56 9.94 4.82 -1.21
C LEU A 56 11.03 3.76 -1.00
N ASP A 57 12.20 3.96 -1.58
CA ASP A 57 13.36 3.09 -1.36
C ASP A 57 13.80 3.09 0.11
N ARG A 58 13.84 4.27 0.73
CA ARG A 58 14.21 4.39 2.15
C ARG A 58 13.16 3.74 3.06
N LEU A 59 11.89 3.98 2.78
CA LEU A 59 10.79 3.34 3.53
C LEU A 59 10.77 1.82 3.35
N ALA A 60 11.12 1.32 2.17
CA ALA A 60 11.24 -0.12 1.89
C ALA A 60 12.41 -0.74 2.70
N GLU A 61 13.57 -0.09 2.73
CA GLU A 61 14.71 -0.52 3.56
C GLU A 61 14.36 -0.56 5.05
N GLU A 62 13.68 0.47 5.55
CA GLU A 62 13.23 0.51 6.94
C GLU A 62 12.22 -0.60 7.27
N ALA A 63 11.26 -0.85 6.37
CA ALA A 63 10.28 -1.92 6.55
C ALA A 63 10.95 -3.30 6.61
N VAL A 64 11.97 -3.53 5.78
CA VAL A 64 12.78 -4.76 5.81
C VAL A 64 13.61 -4.84 7.09
N ALA A 65 14.26 -3.77 7.50
CA ALA A 65 15.05 -3.74 8.73
C ALA A 65 14.19 -4.03 9.97
N ASP A 66 12.99 -3.43 10.04
CA ASP A 66 12.03 -3.69 11.12
C ASP A 66 11.53 -5.14 11.11
N ALA A 67 11.27 -5.71 9.93
CA ALA A 67 10.85 -7.10 9.79
C ALA A 67 11.97 -8.08 10.21
N LEU A 68 13.22 -7.80 9.82
CA LEU A 68 14.39 -8.59 10.22
C LEU A 68 14.68 -8.49 11.73
N ALA A 69 14.40 -7.35 12.35
CA ALA A 69 14.51 -7.22 13.80
C ALA A 69 13.49 -8.09 14.54
N LEU A 70 12.31 -8.33 13.95
CA LEU A 70 11.29 -9.23 14.48
C LEU A 70 11.54 -10.70 14.15
N ASP A 71 12.15 -10.98 13.01
CA ASP A 71 12.48 -12.33 12.52
C ASP A 71 13.78 -12.31 11.69
N PRO A 72 14.94 -12.51 12.30
CA PRO A 72 16.22 -12.54 11.59
C PRO A 72 16.29 -13.59 10.47
N GLY A 73 15.60 -14.73 10.63
CA GLY A 73 15.54 -15.79 9.62
C GLY A 73 14.74 -15.43 8.35
N LEU A 74 14.14 -14.24 8.30
CA LEU A 74 13.43 -13.77 7.11
C LEU A 74 14.35 -13.59 5.90
N ALA A 75 15.63 -13.32 6.11
CA ALA A 75 16.63 -13.17 5.04
C ALA A 75 16.96 -14.50 4.31
N GLU A 76 16.67 -15.64 4.94
CA GLU A 76 17.11 -16.96 4.45
C GLU A 76 15.94 -17.82 3.91
N ARG A 77 14.72 -17.35 4.06
CA ARG A 77 13.51 -18.13 3.73
C ARG A 77 12.65 -17.42 2.68
N PRO A 78 12.00 -18.17 1.77
CA PRO A 78 11.05 -17.58 0.83
C PRO A 78 9.95 -16.78 1.55
N VAL A 79 9.73 -15.54 1.10
CA VAL A 79 8.77 -14.59 1.66
C VAL A 79 7.59 -14.40 0.72
N THR A 80 6.38 -14.42 1.28
CA THR A 80 5.19 -13.88 0.61
C THR A 80 5.04 -12.42 1.02
N LEU A 81 5.11 -11.50 0.06
CA LEU A 81 5.07 -10.06 0.30
C LEU A 81 3.72 -9.49 -0.11
N LEU A 82 3.04 -8.78 0.79
CA LEU A 82 1.74 -8.18 0.49
C LEU A 82 1.72 -6.70 0.87
N GLY A 83 1.25 -5.86 -0.04
CA GLY A 83 1.19 -4.42 0.22
C GLY A 83 -0.12 -3.80 -0.26
N ILE A 84 -0.60 -2.79 0.48
CA ILE A 84 -1.80 -2.02 0.15
C ILE A 84 -1.42 -0.59 -0.17
N SER A 85 -1.78 -0.07 -1.34
CA SER A 85 -1.57 1.34 -1.72
C SER A 85 -0.06 1.72 -1.64
N MET A 86 0.34 2.61 -0.74
CA MET A 86 1.76 2.88 -0.44
C MET A 86 2.52 1.59 -0.14
N GLY A 87 1.94 0.68 0.64
CA GLY A 87 2.55 -0.61 0.93
C GLY A 87 2.76 -1.46 -0.33
N ALA A 88 1.93 -1.32 -1.38
CA ALA A 88 2.17 -1.96 -2.67
C ALA A 88 3.42 -1.39 -3.35
N ALA A 89 3.63 -0.07 -3.30
CA ALA A 89 4.85 0.55 -3.82
C ALA A 89 6.10 0.10 -3.03
N LEU A 90 6.01 0.03 -1.69
CA LEU A 90 7.10 -0.50 -0.87
C LEU A 90 7.40 -1.97 -1.19
N ALA A 91 6.36 -2.79 -1.34
CA ALA A 91 6.50 -4.19 -1.75
C ALA A 91 7.19 -4.32 -3.11
N LEU A 92 6.82 -3.47 -4.08
CA LEU A 92 7.48 -3.44 -5.38
C LEU A 92 8.97 -3.09 -5.26
N ARG A 93 9.32 -2.05 -4.47
CA ARG A 93 10.73 -1.66 -4.26
C ARG A 93 11.54 -2.76 -3.57
N ILE A 94 10.95 -3.45 -2.58
CA ILE A 94 11.57 -4.62 -1.93
C ILE A 94 11.86 -5.72 -2.95
N ALA A 95 10.89 -6.04 -3.80
CA ALA A 95 11.00 -7.09 -4.82
C ALA A 95 12.04 -6.74 -5.90
N LEU A 96 11.95 -5.53 -6.48
CA LEU A 96 12.86 -5.07 -7.54
C LEU A 96 14.31 -4.98 -7.08
N ARG A 97 14.53 -4.57 -5.84
CA ARG A 97 15.88 -4.40 -5.27
C ARG A 97 16.41 -5.67 -4.61
N GLY A 98 15.63 -6.76 -4.58
CA GLY A 98 16.05 -8.01 -3.97
C GLY A 98 16.38 -7.89 -2.47
N LEU A 99 15.66 -7.02 -1.73
CA LEU A 99 15.95 -6.77 -0.31
C LEU A 99 15.57 -7.95 0.59
N LEU A 100 14.72 -8.85 0.10
CA LEU A 100 14.31 -10.11 0.72
C LEU A 100 14.18 -11.20 -0.35
N PRO A 101 14.27 -12.48 0.00
CA PRO A 101 14.04 -13.60 -0.92
C PRO A 101 12.54 -13.77 -1.20
N VAL A 102 11.97 -12.85 -1.97
CA VAL A 102 10.54 -12.82 -2.30
C VAL A 102 10.22 -13.93 -3.29
N ASP A 103 9.29 -14.82 -2.95
CA ASP A 103 8.75 -15.86 -3.84
C ASP A 103 7.44 -15.43 -4.51
N ARG A 104 6.59 -14.74 -3.74
CA ARG A 104 5.25 -14.31 -4.17
C ARG A 104 4.99 -12.88 -3.70
N ALA A 105 4.32 -12.08 -4.53
CA ALA A 105 3.94 -10.73 -4.19
C ALA A 105 2.47 -10.43 -4.52
N VAL A 106 1.75 -9.77 -3.60
CA VAL A 106 0.37 -9.33 -3.79
C VAL A 106 0.31 -7.81 -3.63
N PHE A 107 -0.07 -7.13 -4.69
CA PHE A 107 -0.17 -5.68 -4.76
C PHE A 107 -1.65 -5.28 -4.76
N VAL A 108 -2.13 -4.76 -3.63
CA VAL A 108 -3.54 -4.41 -3.44
C VAL A 108 -3.73 -2.91 -3.63
N ARG A 109 -4.51 -2.54 -4.64
CA ARG A 109 -4.85 -1.15 -4.96
C ARG A 109 -3.60 -0.28 -5.06
N PRO A 110 -2.67 -0.56 -6.00
CA PRO A 110 -1.49 0.28 -6.20
C PRO A 110 -1.91 1.72 -6.51
N SER A 111 -1.16 2.68 -6.01
CA SER A 111 -1.46 4.11 -6.16
C SER A 111 -0.26 4.96 -6.59
N PHE A 112 0.87 4.34 -6.85
CA PHE A 112 2.08 5.01 -7.35
C PHE A 112 2.44 4.45 -8.72
N ASP A 113 2.80 5.34 -9.64
CA ASP A 113 3.29 5.02 -10.99
C ASP A 113 4.75 5.47 -11.17
N ASP A 114 5.13 5.79 -12.39
CA ASP A 114 6.43 6.33 -12.77
C ASP A 114 6.51 7.87 -12.70
N THR A 115 5.44 8.51 -12.24
CA THR A 115 5.33 9.96 -12.17
C THR A 115 5.32 10.45 -10.72
N PRO A 116 6.26 11.32 -10.31
CA PRO A 116 6.16 12.00 -9.02
C PRO A 116 4.90 12.88 -8.95
N TYR A 117 4.27 12.92 -7.78
CA TYR A 117 3.03 13.69 -7.57
C TYR A 117 1.90 13.34 -8.55
N PRO A 118 1.55 12.08 -8.73
CA PRO A 118 0.49 11.72 -9.65
C PRO A 118 -0.82 12.41 -9.23
N GLU A 119 -1.65 12.77 -10.21
CA GLU A 119 -2.84 13.61 -9.98
C GLU A 119 -3.78 13.05 -8.91
N HIS A 120 -3.99 11.75 -8.91
CA HIS A 120 -4.87 11.06 -7.98
C HIS A 120 -4.35 11.07 -6.53
N LEU A 121 -3.07 11.37 -6.28
CA LEU A 121 -2.49 11.51 -4.94
C LEU A 121 -2.38 12.98 -4.47
N ARG A 122 -2.67 13.97 -5.33
CA ARG A 122 -2.59 15.40 -4.96
C ARG A 122 -3.41 15.82 -3.74
N PRO A 123 -4.54 15.16 -3.39
CA PRO A 123 -5.23 15.49 -2.13
C PRO A 123 -4.37 15.32 -0.88
N PHE A 124 -3.43 14.36 -0.86
CA PHE A 124 -2.61 14.09 0.33
C PHE A 124 -1.66 15.24 0.71
N PRO A 125 -0.86 15.83 -0.20
CA PRO A 125 -0.05 16.99 0.13
C PRO A 125 -0.86 18.19 0.63
N VAL A 126 -2.05 18.41 0.09
CA VAL A 126 -2.95 19.48 0.56
C VAL A 126 -3.40 19.20 2.00
N ILE A 127 -3.79 17.98 2.31
CA ILE A 127 -4.14 17.56 3.68
C ILE A 127 -2.93 17.72 4.60
N GLY A 128 -1.76 17.27 4.17
CA GLY A 128 -0.52 17.38 4.94
C GLY A 128 -0.16 18.83 5.27
N GLN A 129 -0.25 19.73 4.30
CA GLN A 129 0.01 21.14 4.51
C GLN A 129 -1.00 21.77 5.48
N LEU A 130 -2.30 21.51 5.30
CA LEU A 130 -3.34 22.01 6.20
C LEU A 130 -3.15 21.51 7.64
N LEU A 131 -2.79 20.24 7.81
CA LEU A 131 -2.48 19.67 9.12
C LEU A 131 -1.26 20.30 9.76
N HIS A 132 -0.22 20.60 8.97
CA HIS A 132 1.00 21.26 9.45
C HIS A 132 0.71 22.68 9.92
N ASP A 133 -0.01 23.48 9.12
CA ASP A 133 -0.23 24.89 9.35
C ASP A 133 -1.31 25.18 10.40
N ARG A 134 -2.36 24.37 10.45
CA ARG A 134 -3.59 24.65 11.19
C ARG A 134 -4.09 23.49 12.06
N GLY A 135 -3.46 22.33 11.96
CA GLY A 135 -3.84 21.15 12.74
C GLY A 135 -5.14 20.47 12.26
N PRO A 136 -5.67 19.52 13.05
CA PRO A 136 -6.87 18.74 12.69
C PRO A 136 -8.14 19.56 12.42
N ALA A 137 -8.26 20.75 13.00
CA ALA A 137 -9.41 21.65 12.79
C ALA A 137 -9.53 22.14 11.33
N ALA A 138 -8.43 22.07 10.55
CA ALA A 138 -8.42 22.45 9.13
C ALA A 138 -9.19 21.48 8.21
N VAL A 139 -9.85 20.48 8.76
CA VAL A 139 -10.69 19.54 8.00
C VAL A 139 -11.78 20.25 7.20
N GLU A 140 -12.35 21.36 7.72
CA GLU A 140 -13.38 22.13 7.01
C GLU A 140 -12.77 22.89 5.81
N ASP A 141 -11.55 23.44 5.93
CA ASP A 141 -10.86 24.06 4.79
C ASP A 141 -10.60 23.07 3.68
N PHE A 142 -10.24 21.82 4.05
CA PHE A 142 -10.06 20.78 3.05
C PHE A 142 -11.38 20.42 2.36
N ARG A 143 -12.52 20.40 3.07
CA ARG A 143 -13.85 20.16 2.48
C ARG A 143 -14.22 21.21 1.44
N GLU A 144 -13.77 22.44 1.60
CA GLU A 144 -13.99 23.53 0.66
C GLU A 144 -13.04 23.52 -0.53
N SER A 145 -11.94 22.74 -0.46
CA SER A 145 -10.96 22.65 -1.52
C SER A 145 -11.50 21.98 -2.78
N TRP A 146 -10.95 22.38 -3.93
CA TRP A 146 -11.22 21.71 -5.21
C TRP A 146 -10.85 20.22 -5.16
N HIS A 147 -9.76 19.87 -4.48
CA HIS A 147 -9.29 18.49 -4.36
C HIS A 147 -10.32 17.59 -3.68
N TYR A 148 -10.91 18.04 -2.58
CA TYR A 148 -11.97 17.29 -1.91
C TYR A 148 -13.20 17.15 -2.78
N ARG A 149 -13.68 18.25 -3.38
CA ARG A 149 -14.89 18.26 -4.22
C ARG A 149 -14.72 17.38 -5.46
N SER A 150 -13.54 17.40 -6.09
CA SER A 150 -13.24 16.54 -7.24
C SER A 150 -13.32 15.05 -6.88
N VAL A 151 -12.74 14.65 -5.74
CA VAL A 151 -12.83 13.26 -5.26
C VAL A 151 -14.27 12.93 -4.86
N GLN A 152 -14.95 13.82 -4.15
CA GLN A 152 -16.34 13.63 -3.70
C GLN A 152 -17.32 13.41 -4.87
N HIS A 153 -17.13 14.13 -5.98
CA HIS A 153 -17.94 13.97 -7.18
C HIS A 153 -17.82 12.57 -7.79
N ARG A 154 -16.64 11.97 -7.71
CA ARG A 154 -16.37 10.63 -8.26
C ARG A 154 -16.62 9.51 -7.24
N SER A 155 -16.36 9.76 -5.95
CA SER A 155 -16.46 8.78 -4.88
C SER A 155 -16.69 9.46 -3.52
N LEU A 156 -17.91 9.38 -3.01
CA LEU A 156 -18.21 9.89 -1.66
C LEU A 156 -17.46 9.11 -0.58
N ALA A 157 -17.35 7.79 -0.74
CA ALA A 157 -16.60 6.94 0.17
C ALA A 157 -15.09 7.23 0.11
N GLY A 158 -14.54 7.53 -1.08
CA GLY A 158 -13.16 7.99 -1.26
C GLY A 158 -12.90 9.33 -0.57
N ALA A 159 -13.81 10.30 -0.74
CA ALA A 159 -13.70 11.60 -0.08
C ALA A 159 -13.73 11.48 1.46
N ARG A 160 -14.63 10.66 2.02
CA ARG A 160 -14.68 10.37 3.46
C ARG A 160 -13.38 9.74 3.96
N ALA A 161 -12.76 8.87 3.17
CA ALA A 161 -11.48 8.26 3.52
C ALA A 161 -10.34 9.30 3.59
N LEU A 162 -10.35 10.33 2.73
CA LEU A 162 -9.40 11.43 2.83
C LEU A 162 -9.58 12.25 4.11
N LEU A 163 -10.83 12.52 4.53
CA LEU A 163 -11.10 13.24 5.77
C LEU A 163 -10.58 12.51 7.01
N SER A 164 -10.52 11.18 6.99
CA SER A 164 -10.00 10.41 8.12
C SER A 164 -8.55 10.72 8.49
N GLN A 165 -7.77 11.30 7.55
CA GLN A 165 -6.40 11.73 7.82
C GLN A 165 -6.32 12.80 8.91
N PHE A 166 -7.30 13.70 8.99
CA PHE A 166 -7.36 14.75 10.01
C PHE A 166 -7.64 14.21 11.41
N GLY A 167 -8.37 13.11 11.52
CA GLY A 167 -8.69 12.44 12.79
C GLY A 167 -7.67 11.38 13.22
N SER A 168 -6.58 11.19 12.48
CA SER A 168 -5.58 10.19 12.84
C SER A 168 -4.78 10.61 14.09
N PRO A 169 -4.34 9.66 14.95
CA PRO A 169 -3.53 10.00 16.11
C PRO A 169 -2.26 10.76 15.72
N ARG A 170 -1.99 11.89 16.39
CA ARG A 170 -0.83 12.76 16.12
C ARG A 170 -0.79 13.29 14.69
N ALA A 171 -1.97 13.54 14.07
CA ALA A 171 -2.10 13.89 12.66
C ALA A 171 -1.17 15.04 12.21
N ALA A 172 -1.14 16.14 12.97
CA ALA A 172 -0.32 17.31 12.66
C ALA A 172 1.19 16.99 12.73
N GLU A 173 1.63 16.30 13.78
CA GLU A 173 3.04 15.92 13.96
C GLU A 173 3.54 14.99 12.83
N ARG A 174 2.64 14.17 12.31
CA ARG A 174 2.91 13.17 11.27
C ARG A 174 2.54 13.65 9.86
N ALA A 175 2.16 14.91 9.71
CA ALA A 175 1.68 15.47 8.45
C ALA A 175 2.70 15.39 7.32
N VAL A 176 3.99 15.45 7.64
CA VAL A 176 5.11 15.37 6.68
C VAL A 176 4.99 14.15 5.75
N ARG A 177 4.53 12.99 6.24
CA ARG A 177 4.34 11.80 5.40
C ARG A 177 3.37 12.02 4.22
N LEU A 178 2.31 12.82 4.46
CA LEU A 178 1.29 13.09 3.45
C LEU A 178 1.80 14.05 2.37
N VAL A 179 2.78 14.88 2.70
CA VAL A 179 3.43 15.79 1.76
C VAL A 179 4.52 15.06 0.98
N GLU A 180 5.36 14.29 1.66
CA GLU A 180 6.61 13.80 1.10
C GLU A 180 6.45 12.46 0.35
N VAL A 181 5.68 11.49 0.88
CA VAL A 181 5.53 10.19 0.22
C VAL A 181 5.01 10.29 -1.22
N PRO A 182 3.99 11.15 -1.55
CA PRO A 182 3.53 11.30 -2.92
C PRO A 182 4.54 11.94 -3.90
N ARG A 183 5.67 12.46 -3.40
CA ARG A 183 6.73 13.06 -4.23
C ARG A 183 7.52 12.03 -5.01
N ASP A 184 7.46 10.78 -4.58
CA ASP A 184 8.23 9.71 -5.19
C ASP A 184 7.40 8.91 -6.20
N ARG A 185 8.04 8.01 -6.91
CA ARG A 185 7.47 7.11 -7.92
C ARG A 185 7.80 5.65 -7.56
N ALA A 186 6.87 4.72 -7.87
CA ALA A 186 7.07 3.31 -7.56
C ALA A 186 8.07 2.64 -8.50
N PHE A 187 8.19 3.11 -9.74
CA PHE A 187 9.10 2.60 -10.77
C PHE A 187 9.48 3.73 -11.74
N SER A 188 10.51 3.51 -12.55
CA SER A 188 11.03 4.51 -13.50
C SER A 188 10.38 4.43 -14.89
N GLY A 189 9.63 3.36 -15.16
CA GLY A 189 8.94 3.06 -16.41
C GLY A 189 8.54 1.60 -16.46
N ASP A 190 7.67 1.23 -17.42
CA ASP A 190 7.08 -0.12 -17.50
C ASP A 190 8.12 -1.25 -17.62
N ALA A 191 9.28 -0.96 -18.22
CA ALA A 191 10.36 -1.93 -18.32
C ALA A 191 10.93 -2.37 -16.95
N GLU A 192 10.90 -1.49 -15.93
CA GLU A 192 11.36 -1.84 -14.59
C GLU A 192 10.43 -2.88 -13.92
N LEU A 193 9.11 -2.82 -14.19
CA LEU A 193 8.16 -3.79 -13.66
C LEU A 193 8.47 -5.22 -14.09
N ALA A 194 9.02 -5.41 -15.30
CA ALA A 194 9.40 -6.73 -15.81
C ALA A 194 10.51 -7.40 -14.96
N GLY A 195 11.30 -6.64 -14.22
CA GLY A 195 12.31 -7.17 -13.32
C GLY A 195 11.74 -8.10 -12.24
N VAL A 196 10.49 -7.92 -11.83
CA VAL A 196 9.84 -8.78 -10.83
C VAL A 196 9.62 -10.21 -11.36
N PRO A 197 8.92 -10.43 -12.49
CA PRO A 197 8.78 -11.79 -13.06
C PRO A 197 10.11 -12.35 -13.57
N GLU A 198 11.06 -11.53 -14.02
CA GLU A 198 12.41 -11.98 -14.43
C GLU A 198 13.22 -12.52 -13.23
N ALA A 199 13.01 -11.96 -12.03
CA ALA A 199 13.53 -12.52 -10.78
C ALA A 199 12.77 -13.80 -10.33
N GLY A 200 11.78 -14.26 -11.11
CA GLY A 200 10.99 -15.44 -10.81
C GLY A 200 9.90 -15.21 -9.76
N ILE A 201 9.60 -13.97 -9.39
CA ILE A 201 8.57 -13.64 -8.41
C ILE A 201 7.19 -13.69 -9.07
N ARG A 202 6.31 -14.53 -8.55
CA ARG A 202 4.91 -14.63 -8.99
C ARG A 202 4.10 -13.54 -8.33
N SER A 203 3.24 -12.87 -9.10
CA SER A 203 2.55 -11.68 -8.62
C SER A 203 1.04 -11.71 -8.85
N LEU A 204 0.29 -11.10 -7.94
CA LEU A 204 -1.12 -10.76 -8.07
C LEU A 204 -1.27 -9.25 -7.93
N VAL A 205 -2.06 -8.64 -8.79
CA VAL A 205 -2.55 -7.27 -8.62
C VAL A 205 -4.04 -7.31 -8.31
N VAL A 206 -4.47 -6.58 -7.29
CA VAL A 206 -5.88 -6.38 -6.97
C VAL A 206 -6.19 -4.90 -7.12
N ALA A 207 -7.07 -4.55 -8.04
CA ALA A 207 -7.56 -3.18 -8.25
C ALA A 207 -9.05 -3.09 -7.87
N ALA A 208 -9.59 -1.89 -7.79
CA ALA A 208 -11.02 -1.66 -7.56
C ALA A 208 -11.58 -0.69 -8.59
N GLU A 209 -12.84 -0.91 -8.98
CA GLU A 209 -13.54 0.01 -9.86
C GLU A 209 -13.81 1.36 -9.18
N ARG A 210 -13.90 2.41 -9.98
CA ARG A 210 -14.34 3.76 -9.55
C ARG A 210 -13.61 4.30 -8.32
N ASP A 211 -12.33 3.95 -8.16
CA ASP A 211 -11.50 4.45 -7.06
C ASP A 211 -10.66 5.66 -7.52
N PRO A 212 -10.99 6.87 -7.07
CA PRO A 212 -10.30 8.06 -7.52
C PRO A 212 -8.88 8.24 -6.96
N VAL A 213 -8.50 7.45 -5.96
CA VAL A 213 -7.16 7.47 -5.33
C VAL A 213 -6.29 6.31 -5.84
N HIS A 214 -6.93 5.24 -6.31
CA HIS A 214 -6.27 4.05 -6.86
C HIS A 214 -6.92 3.72 -8.21
N PRO A 215 -6.60 4.47 -9.28
CA PRO A 215 -7.23 4.28 -10.59
C PRO A 215 -7.12 2.84 -11.08
N LEU A 216 -8.20 2.29 -11.63
CA LEU A 216 -8.22 0.91 -12.15
C LEU A 216 -7.14 0.74 -13.24
N GLU A 217 -7.00 1.74 -14.11
CA GLU A 217 -6.03 1.76 -15.21
C GLU A 217 -4.58 1.62 -14.70
N LEU A 218 -4.30 2.16 -13.52
CA LEU A 218 -3.00 1.99 -12.88
C LEU A 218 -2.80 0.53 -12.42
N GLY A 219 -3.83 -0.08 -11.85
CA GLY A 219 -3.81 -1.51 -11.51
C GLY A 219 -3.60 -2.40 -12.74
N GLU A 220 -4.26 -2.09 -13.85
CA GLU A 220 -4.09 -2.77 -15.13
C GLU A 220 -2.65 -2.61 -15.67
N ARG A 221 -2.10 -1.40 -15.60
CA ARG A 221 -0.70 -1.12 -15.98
C ARG A 221 0.29 -1.94 -15.15
N TRP A 222 0.10 -1.98 -13.82
CA TRP A 222 0.91 -2.81 -12.94
C TRP A 222 0.80 -4.29 -13.31
N ALA A 223 -0.41 -4.81 -13.49
CA ALA A 223 -0.62 -6.21 -13.83
C ALA A 223 0.06 -6.58 -15.15
N ALA A 224 -0.04 -5.74 -16.17
CA ALA A 224 0.60 -5.97 -17.46
C ALA A 224 2.13 -5.98 -17.35
N GLY A 225 2.74 -4.98 -16.69
CA GLY A 225 4.20 -4.89 -16.54
C GLY A 225 4.78 -6.01 -15.68
N LEU A 226 4.07 -6.41 -14.63
CA LEU A 226 4.43 -7.51 -13.74
C LEU A 226 4.10 -8.90 -14.31
N ARG A 227 3.43 -8.99 -15.47
CA ARG A 227 2.86 -10.25 -16.01
C ARG A 227 2.03 -10.98 -14.96
N ALA A 228 1.28 -10.22 -14.16
CA ALA A 228 0.53 -10.69 -13.01
C ALA A 228 -0.93 -10.96 -13.36
N GLU A 229 -1.56 -11.87 -12.60
CA GLU A 229 -3.02 -11.96 -12.60
C GLU A 229 -3.62 -10.67 -12.04
N LEU A 230 -4.73 -10.19 -12.63
CA LEU A 230 -5.48 -9.04 -12.16
C LEU A 230 -6.83 -9.50 -11.59
N VAL A 231 -7.08 -9.13 -10.36
CA VAL A 231 -8.40 -9.24 -9.74
C VAL A 231 -9.02 -7.85 -9.62
N VAL A 232 -10.19 -7.67 -10.23
CA VAL A 232 -10.97 -6.43 -10.09
C VAL A 232 -12.02 -6.63 -9.01
N ALA A 233 -12.03 -5.73 -8.03
CA ALA A 233 -12.96 -5.68 -6.92
C ALA A 233 -14.02 -4.60 -7.17
N PRO A 234 -15.23 -4.73 -6.58
CA PRO A 234 -16.25 -3.70 -6.69
C PRO A 234 -15.77 -2.39 -6.04
N PRO A 235 -16.36 -1.26 -6.43
CA PRO A 235 -15.99 0.03 -5.86
C PRO A 235 -16.36 0.12 -4.38
N ARG A 236 -15.72 1.05 -3.69
CA ARG A 236 -15.97 1.31 -2.26
C ARG A 236 -17.41 1.76 -1.98
N GLU A 237 -18.07 2.36 -2.95
CA GLU A 237 -19.48 2.78 -2.89
C GLU A 237 -20.45 1.62 -2.69
N ASP A 238 -20.13 0.46 -3.21
CA ASP A 238 -20.95 -0.76 -3.05
C ASP A 238 -20.78 -1.37 -1.64
N GLY A 239 -19.96 -0.75 -0.81
CA GLY A 239 -19.73 -1.08 0.60
C GLY A 239 -18.37 -1.73 0.85
N ILE A 240 -17.76 -1.35 1.98
CA ILE A 240 -16.48 -1.92 2.44
C ILE A 240 -16.54 -3.44 2.58
N PRO A 241 -17.63 -4.06 3.08
CA PRO A 241 -17.73 -5.52 3.16
C PRO A 241 -17.60 -6.21 1.81
N ALA A 242 -18.29 -5.71 0.76
CA ALA A 242 -18.24 -6.27 -0.59
C ALA A 242 -16.82 -6.15 -1.19
N LEU A 243 -16.23 -4.97 -1.10
CA LEU A 243 -14.85 -4.71 -1.52
C LEU A 243 -13.86 -5.66 -0.82
N SER A 244 -13.93 -5.75 0.51
CA SER A 244 -13.03 -6.58 1.32
C SER A 244 -13.23 -8.07 1.05
N ALA A 245 -14.47 -8.52 0.88
CA ALA A 245 -14.77 -9.92 0.56
C ALA A 245 -14.15 -10.31 -0.79
N ARG A 246 -14.30 -9.48 -1.83
CA ARG A 246 -13.74 -9.75 -3.15
C ARG A 246 -12.21 -9.75 -3.16
N ILE A 247 -11.57 -8.82 -2.42
CA ILE A 247 -10.12 -8.81 -2.25
C ILE A 247 -9.67 -10.12 -1.60
N ARG A 248 -10.27 -10.52 -0.49
CA ARG A 248 -9.92 -11.74 0.26
C ARG A 248 -10.11 -13.00 -0.59
N GLU A 249 -11.22 -13.11 -1.30
CA GLU A 249 -11.50 -14.23 -2.22
C GLU A 249 -10.43 -14.31 -3.32
N GLY A 250 -10.13 -13.18 -3.98
CA GLY A 250 -9.12 -13.14 -5.03
C GLY A 250 -7.73 -13.56 -4.54
N VAL A 251 -7.34 -13.03 -3.37
CA VAL A 251 -6.05 -13.37 -2.73
C VAL A 251 -6.01 -14.85 -2.34
N ALA A 252 -7.06 -15.40 -1.70
CA ALA A 252 -7.12 -16.81 -1.31
C ALA A 252 -6.97 -17.72 -2.52
N ARG A 253 -7.82 -17.54 -3.55
CA ARG A 253 -7.78 -18.34 -4.79
C ARG A 253 -6.40 -18.28 -5.46
N TRP A 254 -5.79 -17.09 -5.53
CA TRP A 254 -4.48 -16.96 -6.13
C TRP A 254 -3.39 -17.67 -5.32
N LEU A 255 -3.42 -17.60 -3.99
CA LEU A 255 -2.48 -18.30 -3.11
C LEU A 255 -2.60 -19.83 -3.27
N GLU A 256 -3.82 -20.36 -3.34
CA GLU A 256 -4.09 -21.78 -3.59
C GLU A 256 -3.48 -22.26 -4.93
N ALA A 257 -3.62 -21.45 -5.99
CA ALA A 257 -3.07 -21.74 -7.30
C ALA A 257 -1.54 -21.57 -7.39
N ASN A 258 -0.96 -20.83 -6.46
CA ASN A 258 0.46 -20.46 -6.43
C ASN A 258 1.09 -20.87 -5.09
N PRO A 259 1.23 -22.15 -4.75
CA PRO A 259 1.84 -22.57 -3.49
C PRO A 259 3.29 -22.08 -3.38
N PRO A 260 3.80 -21.86 -2.16
CA PRO A 260 5.17 -21.40 -1.97
C PRO A 260 6.18 -22.42 -2.50
N ARG A 261 7.30 -21.92 -3.02
CA ARG A 261 8.43 -22.78 -3.39
C ARG A 261 9.08 -23.34 -2.13
N ARG A 262 9.44 -24.59 -2.17
CA ARG A 262 10.13 -25.30 -1.08
C ARG A 262 11.63 -25.05 -1.15
#